data_ca6a66e19b91935e5afca5bbe002f136
#
_entry.id   ca6a66e19b91935e5afca5bbe002f136
#
_cell.length_a   1.000
_cell.length_b   1.000
_cell.length_c   1.000
_cell.angle_alpha   90.00
_cell.angle_beta   90.00
_cell.angle_gamma   90.00
#
_symmetry.space_group_name_H-M   'P 1'
#
loop_
_entity.id
_entity.type
_entity.pdbx_description
1 polymer ?
#
loop_
_entity_poly.entity_id
_entity_poly.type
_entity_poly.pdbx_seq_one_letter_code
_entity_poly.pdbx_strand_id
1 'polypeptide(L)'
;MKCGLLGRKLGHSYSPQIHACLGDYSYTLFEKEPEEVADFLKSGDFTGLNVTIPYKKTVIPYLDELSPAAKKLGAVNTVVRREDGTLFGHNTDYFGFASLLKRSGLDVAGKKVLVLGSGGASNTVTAVLTGLGAEAVVISRSGENNYENLQRHEDAAVIVNATPVGMYPNTGVSPVDLKRFPMLEGVLDVIYNPACTQLLLDAEAFQIPCANGLWMLVAQAKESAEYFTGKSIDDAVIAKIYGTLAAQMANIVLIGMPGCGKSTVGALLADRLGRKLMDADEEIVRLAGKPIPQIFAEDGEAVFRDWETKALSQLGKQSALVIATG
;
A
#
# COMPACT_ATOMS: atom_id res chain seq x y z
N MET A 1 12.89 -25.15 3.95
CA MET A 1 12.77 -23.99 4.85
C MET A 1 11.31 -23.54 4.82
N LYS A 2 10.70 -23.31 5.97
CA LYS A 2 9.29 -22.89 6.09
C LYS A 2 9.23 -21.45 6.57
N CYS A 3 8.70 -20.56 5.75
CA CYS A 3 8.50 -19.16 6.10
C CYS A 3 7.02 -18.78 6.02
N GLY A 4 6.68 -17.61 6.50
CA GLY A 4 5.31 -17.13 6.39
C GLY A 4 5.04 -15.77 6.97
N LEU A 5 3.79 -15.35 6.91
CA LEU A 5 3.29 -14.10 7.48
C LEU A 5 2.39 -14.42 8.68
N LEU A 6 2.72 -13.86 9.83
CA LEU A 6 1.91 -13.90 11.04
C LEU A 6 1.05 -12.64 11.15
N GLY A 7 -0.24 -12.81 11.26
CA GLY A 7 -1.20 -11.73 11.49
C GLY A 7 -2.53 -12.26 12.00
N ARG A 8 -3.47 -11.37 12.31
CA ARG A 8 -4.80 -11.79 12.79
C ARG A 8 -5.76 -12.14 11.66
N LYS A 9 -5.75 -11.32 10.58
CA LYS A 9 -6.52 -11.54 9.33
C LYS A 9 -5.64 -11.14 8.16
N LEU A 10 -5.40 -12.06 7.24
CA LEU A 10 -4.42 -11.92 6.18
C LEU A 10 -5.01 -11.97 4.75
N GLY A 11 -6.29 -12.27 4.63
CA GLY A 11 -7.17 -12.40 3.45
C GLY A 11 -6.57 -12.20 2.05
N HIS A 12 -6.06 -11.02 1.73
CA HIS A 12 -5.55 -10.66 0.40
C HIS A 12 -4.10 -10.14 0.47
N SER A 13 -3.20 -10.91 1.08
CA SER A 13 -1.79 -10.53 1.18
C SER A 13 -1.02 -10.89 -0.10
N TYR A 14 -0.27 -9.94 -0.66
CA TYR A 14 0.68 -10.18 -1.75
C TYR A 14 1.98 -10.85 -1.29
N SER A 15 2.21 -10.99 0.03
CA SER A 15 3.45 -11.56 0.57
C SER A 15 3.80 -12.95 0.00
N PRO A 16 2.86 -13.92 -0.12
CA PRO A 16 3.20 -15.22 -0.71
C PRO A 16 3.72 -15.10 -2.14
N GLN A 17 3.07 -14.27 -2.96
CA GLN A 17 3.46 -14.05 -4.35
C GLN A 17 4.82 -13.36 -4.47
N ILE A 18 5.10 -12.38 -3.61
CA ILE A 18 6.40 -11.70 -3.56
C ILE A 18 7.50 -12.67 -3.16
N HIS A 19 7.29 -13.43 -2.06
CA HIS A 19 8.28 -14.36 -1.54
C HIS A 19 8.55 -15.55 -2.48
N ALA A 20 7.58 -15.97 -3.28
CA ALA A 20 7.78 -16.96 -4.34
C ALA A 20 8.78 -16.50 -5.44
N CYS A 21 8.99 -15.19 -5.58
CA CYS A 21 9.97 -14.63 -6.49
C CYS A 21 11.35 -14.38 -5.83
N LEU A 22 11.47 -14.52 -4.51
CA LEU A 22 12.67 -14.16 -3.74
C LEU A 22 13.51 -15.37 -3.32
N GLY A 23 12.96 -16.56 -3.31
CA GLY A 23 13.72 -17.75 -2.92
C GLY A 23 12.92 -19.04 -3.01
N ASP A 24 13.64 -20.16 -2.94
CA ASP A 24 13.05 -21.51 -2.95
C ASP A 24 12.73 -21.94 -1.51
N TYR A 25 11.63 -21.43 -0.98
CA TYR A 25 11.07 -21.80 0.33
C TYR A 25 9.55 -21.70 0.33
N SER A 26 8.88 -22.49 1.16
CA SER A 26 7.45 -22.36 1.33
C SER A 26 7.10 -21.10 2.11
N TYR A 27 6.02 -20.41 1.70
CA TYR A 27 5.55 -19.23 2.40
C TYR A 27 4.05 -19.35 2.70
N THR A 28 3.71 -19.38 3.99
CA THR A 28 2.35 -19.67 4.49
C THR A 28 1.78 -18.47 5.23
N LEU A 29 0.47 -18.26 5.14
CA LEU A 29 -0.24 -17.26 5.94
C LEU A 29 -0.66 -17.90 7.27
N PHE A 30 -0.16 -17.41 8.39
CA PHE A 30 -0.50 -17.86 9.73
C PHE A 30 -1.45 -16.85 10.38
N GLU A 31 -2.75 -17.12 10.28
CA GLU A 31 -3.76 -16.38 11.01
C GLU A 31 -3.86 -16.93 12.42
N LYS A 32 -3.65 -16.06 13.41
CA LYS A 32 -3.64 -16.38 14.82
C LYS A 32 -4.41 -15.36 15.63
N GLU A 33 -5.17 -15.81 16.62
CA GLU A 33 -5.73 -14.92 17.63
C GLU A 33 -4.64 -14.53 18.66
N PRO A 34 -4.79 -13.41 19.38
CA PRO A 34 -3.77 -12.90 20.29
C PRO A 34 -3.24 -13.93 21.30
N GLU A 35 -4.13 -14.79 21.79
CA GLU A 35 -3.83 -15.81 22.81
C GLU A 35 -2.96 -16.94 22.27
N GLU A 36 -2.98 -17.19 20.95
CA GLU A 36 -2.22 -18.25 20.29
C GLU A 36 -0.79 -17.84 19.93
N VAL A 37 -0.49 -16.50 19.89
CA VAL A 37 0.77 -15.97 19.35
C VAL A 37 1.97 -16.47 20.14
N ALA A 38 1.89 -16.50 21.47
CA ALA A 38 2.98 -16.92 22.34
C ALA A 38 3.37 -18.38 22.09
N ASP A 39 2.39 -19.28 22.07
CA ASP A 39 2.60 -20.71 21.85
C ASP A 39 3.07 -20.99 20.43
N PHE A 40 2.51 -20.26 19.44
CA PHE A 40 2.96 -20.37 18.05
C PHE A 40 4.43 -19.95 17.89
N LEU A 41 4.88 -18.88 18.53
CA LEU A 41 6.29 -18.45 18.46
C LEU A 41 7.23 -19.47 19.12
N LYS A 42 6.82 -20.12 20.22
CA LYS A 42 7.63 -21.12 20.94
C LYS A 42 7.71 -22.45 20.19
N SER A 43 6.58 -22.96 19.75
CA SER A 43 6.45 -24.34 19.22
C SER A 43 6.20 -24.41 17.72
N GLY A 44 5.99 -23.28 17.06
CA GLY A 44 5.62 -23.24 15.64
C GLY A 44 6.73 -23.75 14.74
N ASP A 45 6.33 -24.50 13.73
CA ASP A 45 7.22 -25.04 12.71
C ASP A 45 7.49 -24.01 11.62
N PHE A 46 8.39 -23.06 11.91
CA PHE A 46 8.84 -22.05 10.98
C PHE A 46 10.35 -21.76 11.15
N THR A 47 10.97 -21.35 10.05
CA THR A 47 12.36 -20.85 10.02
C THR A 47 12.37 -19.33 10.03
N GLY A 48 11.43 -18.70 9.31
CA GLY A 48 11.31 -17.25 9.20
C GLY A 48 9.86 -16.80 9.17
N LEU A 49 9.56 -15.69 9.83
CA LEU A 49 8.23 -15.08 9.84
C LEU A 49 8.32 -13.60 9.52
N ASN A 50 7.49 -13.12 8.60
CA ASN A 50 7.05 -11.74 8.64
C ASN A 50 5.93 -11.59 9.66
N VAL A 51 5.87 -10.43 10.31
CA VAL A 51 4.85 -10.11 11.31
C VAL A 51 4.13 -8.83 10.91
N THR A 52 2.81 -8.89 10.86
CA THR A 52 1.98 -7.73 10.54
C THR A 52 1.03 -7.36 11.68
N ILE A 53 0.16 -6.42 11.43
CA ILE A 53 -0.86 -5.94 12.39
C ILE A 53 -1.71 -7.12 12.89
N PRO A 54 -1.99 -7.17 14.21
CA PRO A 54 -1.60 -6.21 15.25
C PRO A 54 -0.31 -6.57 16.02
N TYR A 55 0.46 -7.57 15.57
CA TYR A 55 1.44 -8.32 16.38
C TYR A 55 2.86 -7.77 16.37
N LYS A 56 3.17 -6.71 15.58
CA LYS A 56 4.54 -6.15 15.47
C LYS A 56 5.20 -5.75 16.82
N LYS A 57 4.38 -5.38 17.81
CA LYS A 57 4.84 -5.11 19.18
C LYS A 57 4.66 -6.31 20.10
N THR A 58 3.59 -7.07 19.91
CA THR A 58 3.21 -8.21 20.75
C THR A 58 4.25 -9.32 20.73
N VAL A 59 4.96 -9.51 19.61
CA VAL A 59 5.97 -10.57 19.47
C VAL A 59 7.28 -10.28 20.26
N ILE A 60 7.57 -9.00 20.54
CA ILE A 60 8.86 -8.58 21.14
C ILE A 60 9.22 -9.34 22.42
N PRO A 61 8.32 -9.53 23.41
CA PRO A 61 8.64 -10.23 24.65
C PRO A 61 9.03 -11.71 24.49
N TYR A 62 8.78 -12.29 23.32
CA TYR A 62 9.05 -13.69 23.01
C TYR A 62 10.31 -13.89 22.18
N LEU A 63 11.07 -12.82 21.91
CA LEU A 63 12.27 -12.85 21.09
C LEU A 63 13.50 -12.75 21.99
N ASP A 64 14.52 -13.57 21.69
CA ASP A 64 15.76 -13.64 22.46
C ASP A 64 16.69 -12.47 22.14
N GLU A 65 16.65 -11.98 20.90
CA GLU A 65 17.48 -10.86 20.45
C GLU A 65 16.73 -9.96 19.48
N LEU A 66 16.99 -8.67 19.56
CA LEU A 66 16.49 -7.66 18.63
C LEU A 66 17.61 -6.94 17.94
N SER A 67 17.47 -6.70 16.65
CA SER A 67 18.35 -5.80 15.90
C SER A 67 18.31 -4.37 16.45
N PRO A 68 19.35 -3.54 16.20
CA PRO A 68 19.34 -2.13 16.58
C PRO A 68 18.12 -1.36 15.98
N ALA A 69 17.74 -1.66 14.75
CA ALA A 69 16.57 -1.08 14.10
C ALA A 69 15.26 -1.44 14.83
N ALA A 70 15.05 -2.72 15.13
CA ALA A 70 13.86 -3.17 15.85
C ALA A 70 13.78 -2.58 17.27
N LYS A 71 14.91 -2.48 17.97
CA LYS A 71 14.99 -1.82 19.30
C LYS A 71 14.61 -0.34 19.21
N LYS A 72 15.18 0.37 18.26
CA LYS A 72 14.90 1.82 18.05
C LYS A 72 13.44 2.09 17.70
N LEU A 73 12.83 1.23 16.87
CA LEU A 73 11.45 1.37 16.41
C LEU A 73 10.41 0.83 17.42
N GLY A 74 10.83 -0.02 18.35
CA GLY A 74 9.92 -0.71 19.26
C GLY A 74 8.88 -1.58 18.51
N ALA A 75 9.26 -2.12 17.34
CA ALA A 75 8.40 -2.93 16.49
C ALA A 75 9.24 -3.92 15.67
N VAL A 76 8.72 -5.13 15.51
CA VAL A 76 9.31 -6.22 14.72
C VAL A 76 8.35 -6.63 13.62
N ASN A 77 8.83 -6.70 12.37
CA ASN A 77 8.07 -7.25 11.26
C ASN A 77 8.73 -8.49 10.63
N THR A 78 9.92 -8.88 11.14
CA THR A 78 10.67 -10.03 10.64
C THR A 78 11.27 -10.78 11.84
N VAL A 79 10.99 -12.08 11.94
CA VAL A 79 11.51 -12.98 12.98
C VAL A 79 12.22 -14.13 12.28
N VAL A 80 13.41 -14.47 12.75
CA VAL A 80 14.18 -15.61 12.26
C VAL A 80 14.47 -16.56 13.42
N ARG A 81 14.18 -17.84 13.23
CA ARG A 81 14.58 -18.90 14.14
C ARG A 81 15.97 -19.38 13.75
N ARG A 82 16.93 -19.22 14.65
CA ARG A 82 18.31 -19.67 14.45
C ARG A 82 18.43 -21.18 14.67
N GLU A 83 19.56 -21.77 14.29
CA GLU A 83 19.83 -23.20 14.45
C GLU A 83 19.81 -23.66 15.91
N ASP A 84 20.18 -22.80 16.85
CA ASP A 84 20.12 -23.06 18.30
C ASP A 84 18.71 -22.93 18.89
N GLY A 85 17.71 -22.63 18.05
CA GLY A 85 16.33 -22.44 18.44
C GLY A 85 15.95 -21.04 18.90
N THR A 86 16.92 -20.12 19.08
CA THR A 86 16.67 -18.74 19.49
C THR A 86 15.94 -17.95 18.41
N LEU A 87 15.14 -16.96 18.83
CA LEU A 87 14.38 -16.09 17.96
C LEU A 87 15.02 -14.70 17.87
N PHE A 88 15.42 -14.32 16.65
CA PHE A 88 15.95 -12.99 16.34
C PHE A 88 14.87 -12.14 15.68
N GLY A 89 14.67 -10.92 16.18
CA GLY A 89 13.71 -9.94 15.65
C GLY A 89 14.37 -8.78 14.94
N HIS A 90 13.83 -8.46 13.74
CA HIS A 90 14.27 -7.34 12.92
C HIS A 90 13.09 -6.53 12.41
N ASN A 91 13.37 -5.33 11.85
CA ASN A 91 12.36 -4.50 11.22
C ASN A 91 12.82 -4.07 9.82
N THR A 92 12.30 -4.76 8.79
CA THR A 92 12.61 -4.51 7.38
C THR A 92 11.76 -3.39 6.76
N ASP A 93 10.73 -2.89 7.46
CA ASP A 93 9.96 -1.72 7.00
C ASP A 93 10.86 -0.49 6.88
N TYR A 94 11.91 -0.38 7.71
CA TYR A 94 12.89 0.70 7.65
C TYR A 94 13.58 0.74 6.27
N PHE A 95 14.13 -0.38 5.84
CA PHE A 95 14.73 -0.52 4.51
C PHE A 95 13.69 -0.28 3.41
N GLY A 96 12.50 -0.85 3.57
CA GLY A 96 11.40 -0.70 2.61
C GLY A 96 11.06 0.76 2.34
N PHE A 97 10.88 1.56 3.40
CA PHE A 97 10.56 2.98 3.25
C PHE A 97 11.76 3.80 2.75
N ALA A 98 12.96 3.54 3.23
CA ALA A 98 14.17 4.19 2.74
C ALA A 98 14.37 3.95 1.23
N SER A 99 14.10 2.71 0.77
CA SER A 99 14.14 2.34 -0.65
C SER A 99 13.06 3.06 -1.47
N LEU A 100 11.83 3.19 -0.94
CA LEU A 100 10.75 3.97 -1.59
C LEU A 100 11.14 5.44 -1.72
N LEU A 101 11.64 6.06 -0.67
CA LEU A 101 12.07 7.46 -0.67
C LEU A 101 13.21 7.68 -1.68
N LYS A 102 14.22 6.82 -1.69
CA LYS A 102 15.30 6.88 -2.67
C LYS A 102 14.79 6.79 -4.12
N ARG A 103 13.85 5.88 -4.38
CA ARG A 103 13.22 5.72 -5.70
C ARG A 103 12.41 6.94 -6.12
N SER A 104 11.71 7.59 -5.19
CA SER A 104 10.91 8.78 -5.50
C SER A 104 11.74 9.97 -5.96
N GLY A 105 13.04 9.98 -5.68
CA GLY A 105 13.95 11.08 -5.97
C GLY A 105 13.74 12.30 -5.09
N LEU A 106 12.89 12.22 -4.06
CA LEU A 106 12.63 13.33 -3.16
C LEU A 106 13.81 13.53 -2.20
N ASP A 107 14.38 14.72 -2.19
CA ASP A 107 15.34 15.14 -1.18
C ASP A 107 14.59 15.67 0.05
N VAL A 108 14.89 15.13 1.22
CA VAL A 108 14.23 15.49 2.48
C VAL A 108 15.18 16.14 3.49
N ALA A 109 16.49 16.19 3.19
CA ALA A 109 17.48 16.73 4.13
C ALA A 109 17.21 18.21 4.42
N GLY A 110 17.09 18.56 5.71
CA GLY A 110 16.80 19.91 6.15
C GLY A 110 15.37 20.39 5.86
N LYS A 111 14.50 19.55 5.32
CA LYS A 111 13.11 19.92 4.98
C LYS A 111 12.13 19.44 6.03
N LYS A 112 11.03 20.18 6.18
CA LYS A 112 9.89 19.77 6.99
C LYS A 112 9.06 18.73 6.24
N VAL A 113 8.85 17.57 6.88
CA VAL A 113 8.07 16.45 6.34
C VAL A 113 6.94 16.11 7.30
N LEU A 114 5.70 16.19 6.84
CA LEU A 114 4.55 15.76 7.63
C LEU A 114 4.35 14.25 7.50
N VAL A 115 4.30 13.57 8.62
CA VAL A 115 3.96 12.14 8.70
C VAL A 115 2.56 12.01 9.28
N LEU A 116 1.59 11.67 8.43
CA LEU A 116 0.20 11.52 8.84
C LEU A 116 -0.01 10.17 9.52
N GLY A 117 -0.46 10.19 10.77
CA GLY A 117 -0.69 9.00 11.60
C GLY A 117 0.36 8.81 12.69
N SER A 118 0.04 8.01 13.71
CA SER A 118 0.89 7.70 14.88
C SER A 118 1.05 6.20 15.12
N GLY A 119 0.79 5.37 14.10
CA GLY A 119 0.91 3.92 14.16
C GLY A 119 2.33 3.40 13.90
N GLY A 120 2.48 2.07 13.83
CA GLY A 120 3.79 1.42 13.60
C GLY A 120 4.49 1.86 12.31
N ALA A 121 3.74 2.06 11.22
CA ALA A 121 4.29 2.57 9.96
C ALA A 121 4.83 4.01 10.12
N SER A 122 4.09 4.87 10.84
CA SER A 122 4.52 6.25 11.13
C SER A 122 5.84 6.28 11.91
N ASN A 123 6.01 5.42 12.92
CA ASN A 123 7.27 5.33 13.67
C ASN A 123 8.45 5.00 12.75
N THR A 124 8.26 4.05 11.83
CA THR A 124 9.29 3.65 10.86
C THR A 124 9.61 4.80 9.90
N VAL A 125 8.58 5.41 9.32
CA VAL A 125 8.71 6.57 8.41
C VAL A 125 9.47 7.70 9.10
N THR A 126 9.06 8.08 10.31
CA THR A 126 9.71 9.15 11.10
C THR A 126 11.17 8.82 11.38
N ALA A 127 11.48 7.56 11.74
CA ALA A 127 12.86 7.17 12.03
C ALA A 127 13.76 7.23 10.79
N VAL A 128 13.26 6.86 9.61
CA VAL A 128 14.00 6.99 8.34
C VAL A 128 14.23 8.46 8.01
N LEU A 129 13.16 9.27 8.02
CA LEU A 129 13.22 10.70 7.70
C LEU A 129 14.20 11.45 8.61
N THR A 130 14.09 11.25 9.92
CA THR A 130 15.01 11.83 10.90
C THR A 130 16.45 11.35 10.66
N GLY A 131 16.65 10.09 10.32
CA GLY A 131 17.97 9.54 9.98
C GLY A 131 18.59 10.18 8.73
N LEU A 132 17.77 10.70 7.83
CA LEU A 132 18.19 11.43 6.64
C LEU A 132 18.25 12.97 6.83
N GLY A 133 18.08 13.46 8.06
CA GLY A 133 18.19 14.85 8.40
C GLY A 133 16.93 15.69 8.11
N ALA A 134 15.77 15.06 7.93
CA ALA A 134 14.50 15.78 7.80
C ALA A 134 13.96 16.23 9.17
N GLU A 135 13.22 17.35 9.19
CA GLU A 135 12.34 17.73 10.29
C GLU A 135 11.01 16.98 10.14
N ALA A 136 10.94 15.77 10.73
CA ALA A 136 9.74 14.94 10.65
C ALA A 136 8.71 15.35 11.72
N VAL A 137 7.55 15.85 11.30
CA VAL A 137 6.44 16.25 12.17
C VAL A 137 5.30 15.23 12.05
N VAL A 138 4.99 14.55 13.14
CA VAL A 138 3.89 13.57 13.18
C VAL A 138 2.56 14.28 13.44
N ILE A 139 1.62 14.11 12.51
CA ILE A 139 0.25 14.61 12.63
C ILE A 139 -0.65 13.45 13.05
N SER A 140 -1.31 13.58 14.21
CA SER A 140 -2.23 12.55 14.70
C SER A 140 -3.47 13.16 15.33
N ARG A 141 -4.53 12.36 15.49
CA ARG A 141 -5.83 12.85 16.05
C ARG A 141 -5.73 13.37 17.47
N SER A 142 -4.80 12.86 18.26
CA SER A 142 -4.64 13.17 19.68
C SER A 142 -3.26 13.70 20.03
N GLY A 143 -2.41 14.02 19.05
CA GLY A 143 -1.08 14.57 19.28
C GLY A 143 -1.09 16.09 19.47
N GLU A 144 0.05 16.64 19.89
CA GLU A 144 0.30 18.08 19.94
C GLU A 144 0.10 18.71 18.53
N ASN A 145 0.65 18.04 17.50
CA ASN A 145 0.40 18.39 16.11
C ASN A 145 -0.72 17.48 15.59
N ASN A 146 -1.82 18.10 15.19
CA ASN A 146 -3.04 17.38 14.80
C ASN A 146 -3.72 18.06 13.59
N TYR A 147 -4.81 17.46 13.12
CA TYR A 147 -5.51 17.93 11.93
C TYR A 147 -6.20 19.29 12.11
N GLU A 148 -6.40 19.76 13.35
CA GLU A 148 -7.03 21.05 13.66
C GLU A 148 -6.02 22.20 13.60
N ASN A 149 -4.70 21.90 13.77
CA ASN A 149 -3.65 22.90 13.79
C ASN A 149 -2.64 22.81 12.63
N LEU A 150 -3.04 22.20 11.50
CA LEU A 150 -2.22 22.04 10.29
C LEU A 150 -1.66 23.36 9.73
N GLN A 151 -2.31 24.49 10.02
CA GLN A 151 -1.83 25.83 9.63
C GLN A 151 -0.44 26.17 10.19
N ARG A 152 0.04 25.46 11.20
CA ARG A 152 1.40 25.61 11.74
C ARG A 152 2.46 24.95 10.86
N HIS A 153 2.04 24.20 9.86
CA HIS A 153 2.89 23.33 9.06
C HIS A 153 2.64 23.46 7.54
N GLU A 154 2.05 24.57 7.10
CA GLU A 154 1.80 24.86 5.68
C GLU A 154 3.08 25.01 4.85
N ASP A 155 4.22 25.20 5.52
CA ASP A 155 5.57 25.23 4.97
C ASP A 155 6.19 23.83 4.73
N ALA A 156 5.42 22.76 4.91
CA ALA A 156 5.91 21.40 4.67
C ALA A 156 6.27 21.19 3.20
N ALA A 157 7.45 20.60 2.99
CA ALA A 157 7.92 20.23 1.65
C ALA A 157 7.47 18.84 1.20
N VAL A 158 7.23 17.93 2.12
CA VAL A 158 6.79 16.57 1.79
C VAL A 158 5.71 16.12 2.76
N ILE A 159 4.73 15.37 2.25
CA ILE A 159 3.71 14.69 3.06
C ILE A 159 3.84 13.19 2.86
N VAL A 160 3.84 12.43 3.96
CA VAL A 160 3.81 10.96 3.95
C VAL A 160 2.57 10.48 4.67
N ASN A 161 1.65 9.83 3.96
CA ASN A 161 0.51 9.17 4.58
C ASN A 161 0.91 7.82 5.15
N ALA A 162 0.89 7.70 6.47
CA ALA A 162 1.10 6.46 7.23
C ALA A 162 -0.18 6.05 8.00
N THR A 163 -1.34 6.55 7.56
CA THR A 163 -2.67 6.18 8.06
C THR A 163 -3.36 5.19 7.13
N PRO A 164 -4.43 4.50 7.57
CA PRO A 164 -5.28 3.71 6.67
C PRO A 164 -6.30 4.55 5.89
N VAL A 165 -6.27 5.89 5.97
CA VAL A 165 -7.23 6.76 5.25
C VAL A 165 -6.99 6.68 3.76
N GLY A 166 -8.02 6.31 3.00
CA GLY A 166 -7.94 6.10 1.56
C GLY A 166 -7.65 4.65 1.13
N MET A 167 -7.36 3.74 2.08
CA MET A 167 -7.14 2.32 1.82
C MET A 167 -8.47 1.60 1.52
N TYR A 168 -8.42 0.62 0.61
CA TYR A 168 -9.57 -0.26 0.35
C TYR A 168 -10.05 -0.96 1.63
N PRO A 169 -11.38 -1.09 1.89
CA PRO A 169 -12.49 -0.71 1.00
C PRO A 169 -12.92 0.77 1.08
N ASN A 170 -12.40 1.56 2.01
CA ASN A 170 -12.81 2.95 2.28
C ASN A 170 -12.01 3.95 1.42
N THR A 171 -12.10 3.80 0.10
CA THR A 171 -11.40 4.61 -0.89
C THR A 171 -12.06 5.97 -1.14
N GLY A 172 -11.38 6.87 -1.86
CA GLY A 172 -11.94 8.16 -2.28
C GLY A 172 -11.93 9.24 -1.21
N VAL A 173 -11.16 9.03 -0.13
CA VAL A 173 -10.97 10.02 0.94
C VAL A 173 -9.49 10.36 1.04
N SER A 174 -9.17 11.65 1.11
CA SER A 174 -7.82 12.16 1.40
C SER A 174 -7.73 12.55 2.89
N PRO A 175 -6.61 12.25 3.56
CA PRO A 175 -6.42 12.64 4.96
C PRO A 175 -6.22 14.15 5.15
N VAL A 176 -5.78 14.87 4.10
CA VAL A 176 -5.55 16.32 4.11
C VAL A 176 -5.88 16.94 2.77
N ASP A 177 -6.19 18.24 2.74
CA ASP A 177 -6.31 19.02 1.51
C ASP A 177 -4.92 19.58 1.14
N LEU A 178 -4.37 19.13 0.00
CA LEU A 178 -3.05 19.52 -0.47
C LEU A 178 -2.93 21.01 -0.84
N LYS A 179 -4.05 21.70 -1.12
CA LYS A 179 -4.07 23.15 -1.38
C LYS A 179 -3.54 23.98 -0.23
N ARG A 180 -3.53 23.43 0.97
CA ARG A 180 -3.00 24.08 2.18
C ARG A 180 -1.48 24.16 2.22
N PHE A 181 -0.78 23.44 1.36
CA PHE A 181 0.67 23.28 1.42
C PHE A 181 1.34 23.83 0.15
N PRO A 182 1.51 25.16 0.03
CA PRO A 182 2.00 25.79 -1.21
C PRO A 182 3.47 25.47 -1.52
N MET A 183 4.23 24.95 -0.55
CA MET A 183 5.65 24.58 -0.70
C MET A 183 5.85 23.09 -0.98
N LEU A 184 4.77 22.33 -1.26
CA LEU A 184 4.84 20.88 -1.35
C LEU A 184 5.59 20.42 -2.61
N GLU A 185 6.64 19.65 -2.41
CA GLU A 185 7.51 19.10 -3.45
C GLU A 185 7.24 17.60 -3.71
N GLY A 186 6.57 16.93 -2.78
CA GLY A 186 6.29 15.51 -2.93
C GLY A 186 5.27 14.95 -1.96
N VAL A 187 4.61 13.87 -2.39
CA VAL A 187 3.64 13.10 -1.58
C VAL A 187 3.96 11.62 -1.66
N LEU A 188 4.12 10.97 -0.53
CA LEU A 188 4.26 9.52 -0.42
C LEU A 188 3.08 8.93 0.34
N ASP A 189 2.60 7.79 -0.10
CA ASP A 189 1.57 7.03 0.61
C ASP A 189 2.06 5.61 0.87
N VAL A 190 2.03 5.14 2.12
CA VAL A 190 2.40 3.76 2.44
C VAL A 190 1.31 2.76 2.01
N ILE A 191 0.13 3.24 1.65
CA ILE A 191 -0.94 2.44 1.06
C ILE A 191 -0.54 2.03 -0.36
N TYR A 192 -0.82 0.78 -0.70
CA TYR A 192 -0.61 0.23 -2.05
C TYR A 192 -1.91 -0.31 -2.68
N ASN A 193 -2.98 -0.43 -1.91
CA ASN A 193 -4.30 -0.83 -2.42
C ASN A 193 -5.39 0.13 -1.88
N PRO A 194 -5.96 0.98 -2.75
CA PRO A 194 -5.76 1.06 -4.20
C PRO A 194 -4.36 1.56 -4.58
N ALA A 195 -3.97 1.35 -5.84
CA ALA A 195 -2.69 1.83 -6.36
C ALA A 195 -2.59 3.37 -6.35
N CYS A 196 -3.72 4.08 -6.54
CA CYS A 196 -3.85 5.53 -6.42
C CYS A 196 -4.93 5.83 -5.38
N THR A 197 -4.51 6.29 -4.20
CA THR A 197 -5.42 6.84 -3.18
C THR A 197 -5.91 8.23 -3.60
N GLN A 198 -6.96 8.76 -2.97
CA GLN A 198 -7.41 10.13 -3.28
C GLN A 198 -6.29 11.15 -3.05
N LEU A 199 -5.47 10.98 -2.01
CA LEU A 199 -4.31 11.81 -1.74
C LEU A 199 -3.32 11.85 -2.93
N LEU A 200 -3.03 10.69 -3.55
CA LEU A 200 -2.13 10.61 -4.70
C LEU A 200 -2.79 11.17 -5.98
N LEU A 201 -4.10 10.96 -6.18
CA LEU A 201 -4.84 11.59 -7.28
C LEU A 201 -4.86 13.11 -7.16
N ASP A 202 -5.01 13.64 -5.95
CA ASP A 202 -4.94 15.09 -5.70
C ASP A 202 -3.52 15.61 -5.99
N ALA A 203 -2.47 14.86 -5.61
CA ALA A 203 -1.08 15.22 -5.91
C ALA A 203 -0.81 15.24 -7.42
N GLU A 204 -1.27 14.23 -8.16
CA GLU A 204 -1.16 14.18 -9.63
C GLU A 204 -1.89 15.36 -10.28
N ALA A 205 -3.09 15.71 -9.82
CA ALA A 205 -3.86 16.85 -10.33
C ALA A 205 -3.13 18.19 -10.13
N PHE A 206 -2.32 18.31 -9.07
CA PHE A 206 -1.46 19.47 -8.81
C PHE A 206 -0.06 19.34 -9.40
N GLN A 207 0.22 18.29 -10.18
CA GLN A 207 1.55 17.99 -10.75
C GLN A 207 2.65 17.85 -9.69
N ILE A 208 2.29 17.40 -8.49
CA ILE A 208 3.22 17.14 -7.40
C ILE A 208 3.73 15.70 -7.54
N PRO A 209 5.06 15.45 -7.56
CA PRO A 209 5.64 14.12 -7.56
C PRO A 209 5.09 13.26 -6.43
N CYS A 210 4.62 12.05 -6.76
CA CYS A 210 4.03 11.18 -5.76
C CYS A 210 4.33 9.70 -6.01
N ALA A 211 4.26 8.87 -4.95
CA ALA A 211 4.42 7.44 -5.05
C ALA A 211 3.62 6.70 -3.97
N ASN A 212 3.15 5.50 -4.31
CA ASN A 212 2.45 4.59 -3.41
C ASN A 212 3.38 3.60 -2.69
N GLY A 213 2.84 2.85 -1.73
CA GLY A 213 3.57 1.92 -0.87
C GLY A 213 3.98 0.59 -1.50
N LEU A 214 3.65 0.32 -2.76
CA LEU A 214 3.93 -0.99 -3.38
C LEU A 214 5.44 -1.28 -3.45
N TRP A 215 6.25 -0.26 -3.75
CA TRP A 215 7.70 -0.42 -3.74
C TRP A 215 8.23 -0.77 -2.35
N MET A 216 7.75 -0.08 -1.31
CA MET A 216 8.08 -0.36 0.08
C MET A 216 7.71 -1.81 0.46
N LEU A 217 6.53 -2.27 0.04
CA LEU A 217 6.07 -3.65 0.28
C LEU A 217 7.02 -4.69 -0.31
N VAL A 218 7.50 -4.49 -1.54
CA VAL A 218 8.42 -5.42 -2.20
C VAL A 218 9.82 -5.34 -1.57
N ALA A 219 10.32 -4.13 -1.34
CA ALA A 219 11.66 -3.92 -0.80
C ALA A 219 11.82 -4.53 0.60
N GLN A 220 10.85 -4.32 1.52
CA GLN A 220 10.89 -4.93 2.84
C GLN A 220 10.83 -6.46 2.80
N ALA A 221 10.10 -7.03 1.84
CA ALA A 221 10.02 -8.48 1.67
C ALA A 221 11.35 -9.06 1.15
N LYS A 222 12.04 -8.34 0.25
CA LYS A 222 13.37 -8.72 -0.21
C LYS A 222 14.36 -8.76 0.94
N GLU A 223 14.40 -7.74 1.79
CA GLU A 223 15.28 -7.73 2.95
C GLU A 223 14.91 -8.86 3.94
N SER A 224 13.62 -9.12 4.17
CA SER A 224 13.16 -10.27 4.99
C SER A 224 13.65 -11.60 4.43
N ALA A 225 13.61 -11.79 3.10
CA ALA A 225 14.08 -13.00 2.45
C ALA A 225 15.60 -13.21 2.63
N GLU A 226 16.38 -12.12 2.66
CA GLU A 226 17.81 -12.18 2.98
C GLU A 226 18.05 -12.67 4.41
N TYR A 227 17.26 -12.16 5.38
CA TYR A 227 17.32 -12.65 6.76
C TYR A 227 16.90 -14.12 6.87
N PHE A 228 15.88 -14.55 6.12
CA PHE A 228 15.42 -15.94 6.16
C PHE A 228 16.44 -16.91 5.58
N THR A 229 17.08 -16.53 4.48
CA THR A 229 17.97 -17.42 3.73
C THR A 229 19.45 -17.29 4.11
N GLY A 230 19.82 -16.18 4.78
CA GLY A 230 21.21 -15.81 5.02
C GLY A 230 21.97 -15.44 3.73
N LYS A 231 21.27 -15.21 2.61
CA LYS A 231 21.87 -14.90 1.30
C LYS A 231 21.52 -13.48 0.88
N SER A 232 22.47 -12.78 0.29
CA SER A 232 22.23 -11.48 -0.34
C SER A 232 21.42 -11.67 -1.65
N ILE A 233 20.45 -10.81 -1.89
CA ILE A 233 19.61 -10.78 -3.08
C ILE A 233 19.81 -9.41 -3.75
N ASP A 234 20.06 -9.41 -5.06
CA ASP A 234 20.25 -8.18 -5.83
C ASP A 234 19.00 -7.28 -5.76
N ASP A 235 19.20 -6.00 -5.47
CA ASP A 235 18.12 -5.01 -5.41
C ASP A 235 17.36 -4.86 -6.74
N ALA A 236 17.94 -5.24 -7.87
CA ALA A 236 17.26 -5.25 -9.17
C ALA A 236 15.98 -6.12 -9.19
N VAL A 237 15.90 -7.13 -8.30
CA VAL A 237 14.71 -7.97 -8.15
C VAL A 237 13.50 -7.17 -7.70
N ILE A 238 13.71 -6.10 -6.90
CA ILE A 238 12.63 -5.24 -6.41
C ILE A 238 11.88 -4.61 -7.59
N ALA A 239 12.61 -4.05 -8.57
CA ALA A 239 12.01 -3.43 -9.75
C ALA A 239 11.21 -4.45 -10.59
N LYS A 240 11.73 -5.67 -10.74
CA LYS A 240 11.06 -6.75 -11.48
C LYS A 240 9.74 -7.17 -10.81
N ILE A 241 9.77 -7.44 -9.51
CA ILE A 241 8.58 -7.86 -8.76
C ILE A 241 7.56 -6.72 -8.70
N TYR A 242 8.01 -5.50 -8.42
CA TYR A 242 7.17 -4.30 -8.46
C TYR A 242 6.45 -4.15 -9.80
N GLY A 243 7.17 -4.24 -10.93
CA GLY A 243 6.57 -4.12 -12.27
C GLY A 243 5.51 -5.19 -12.53
N THR A 244 5.76 -6.42 -12.12
CA THR A 244 4.79 -7.52 -12.25
C THR A 244 3.53 -7.26 -11.43
N LEU A 245 3.67 -6.89 -10.15
CA LEU A 245 2.53 -6.61 -9.28
C LEU A 245 1.76 -5.37 -9.73
N ALA A 246 2.45 -4.29 -10.10
CA ALA A 246 1.81 -3.08 -10.60
C ALA A 246 0.96 -3.36 -11.85
N ALA A 247 1.48 -4.17 -12.78
CA ALA A 247 0.72 -4.60 -13.97
C ALA A 247 -0.49 -5.48 -13.61
N GLN A 248 -0.37 -6.35 -12.61
CA GLN A 248 -1.49 -7.17 -12.13
C GLN A 248 -2.58 -6.34 -11.45
N MET A 249 -2.20 -5.31 -10.70
CA MET A 249 -3.13 -4.42 -10.00
C MET A 249 -3.79 -3.38 -10.89
N ALA A 250 -3.15 -3.00 -12.00
CA ALA A 250 -3.67 -2.00 -12.93
C ALA A 250 -4.98 -2.45 -13.58
N ASN A 251 -5.93 -1.53 -13.71
CA ASN A 251 -7.13 -1.73 -14.52
C ASN A 251 -6.76 -1.66 -16.00
N ILE A 252 -7.43 -2.47 -16.82
CA ILE A 252 -7.35 -2.43 -18.27
C ILE A 252 -8.63 -1.77 -18.78
N VAL A 253 -8.51 -0.59 -19.39
CA VAL A 253 -9.64 0.16 -19.91
C VAL A 253 -9.68 0.04 -21.42
N LEU A 254 -10.80 -0.50 -21.94
CA LEU A 254 -11.05 -0.63 -23.37
C LEU A 254 -11.84 0.60 -23.84
N ILE A 255 -11.22 1.40 -24.70
CA ILE A 255 -11.81 2.59 -25.31
C ILE A 255 -12.04 2.37 -26.81
N GLY A 256 -13.00 3.04 -27.38
CA GLY A 256 -13.30 2.96 -28.82
C GLY A 256 -14.74 3.34 -29.14
N MET A 257 -15.07 3.43 -30.41
CA MET A 257 -16.40 3.81 -30.88
C MET A 257 -17.49 2.80 -30.45
N PRO A 258 -18.73 3.23 -30.30
CA PRO A 258 -19.86 2.31 -30.09
C PRO A 258 -19.90 1.20 -31.13
N GLY A 259 -20.16 -0.04 -30.70
CA GLY A 259 -20.26 -1.20 -31.61
C GLY A 259 -18.93 -1.77 -32.11
N CYS A 260 -17.74 -1.24 -31.71
CA CYS A 260 -16.44 -1.75 -32.15
C CYS A 260 -15.97 -3.06 -31.45
N GLY A 261 -16.82 -3.68 -30.63
CA GLY A 261 -16.55 -4.97 -30.01
C GLY A 261 -15.84 -4.91 -28.64
N LYS A 262 -15.83 -3.77 -27.95
CA LYS A 262 -15.19 -3.61 -26.63
C LYS A 262 -15.65 -4.67 -25.63
N SER A 263 -16.95 -4.88 -25.47
CA SER A 263 -17.49 -5.86 -24.50
C SER A 263 -17.09 -7.30 -24.86
N THR A 264 -17.06 -7.65 -26.17
CA THR A 264 -16.62 -8.98 -26.65
C THR A 264 -15.13 -9.22 -26.35
N VAL A 265 -14.29 -8.25 -26.71
CA VAL A 265 -12.83 -8.32 -26.43
C VAL A 265 -12.59 -8.28 -24.93
N GLY A 266 -13.35 -7.46 -24.19
CA GLY A 266 -13.28 -7.35 -22.74
C GLY A 266 -13.58 -8.66 -22.04
N ALA A 267 -14.61 -9.38 -22.47
CA ALA A 267 -14.95 -10.69 -21.91
C ALA A 267 -13.83 -11.72 -22.10
N LEU A 268 -13.29 -11.82 -23.32
CA LEU A 268 -12.17 -12.72 -23.62
C LEU A 268 -10.91 -12.38 -22.85
N LEU A 269 -10.62 -11.09 -22.71
CA LEU A 269 -9.46 -10.61 -21.96
C LEU A 269 -9.61 -10.86 -20.45
N ALA A 270 -10.80 -10.60 -19.91
CA ALA A 270 -11.11 -10.82 -18.51
C ALA A 270 -10.98 -12.31 -18.14
N ASP A 271 -11.53 -13.20 -18.96
CA ASP A 271 -11.42 -14.65 -18.78
C ASP A 271 -9.95 -15.10 -18.83
N ARG A 272 -9.20 -14.66 -19.85
CA ARG A 272 -7.79 -15.05 -20.02
C ARG A 272 -6.87 -14.58 -18.91
N LEU A 273 -7.18 -13.43 -18.29
CA LEU A 273 -6.39 -12.84 -17.20
C LEU A 273 -6.93 -13.18 -15.80
N GLY A 274 -8.06 -13.90 -15.71
CA GLY A 274 -8.73 -14.17 -14.44
C GLY A 274 -9.22 -12.90 -13.73
N ARG A 275 -9.63 -11.87 -14.51
CA ARG A 275 -10.09 -10.57 -14.01
C ARG A 275 -11.60 -10.42 -14.15
N LYS A 276 -12.19 -9.53 -13.36
CA LYS A 276 -13.58 -9.18 -13.51
C LYS A 276 -13.77 -8.19 -14.67
N LEU A 277 -14.70 -8.48 -15.59
CA LEU A 277 -15.16 -7.50 -16.55
C LEU A 277 -16.19 -6.58 -15.89
N MET A 278 -16.06 -5.29 -16.14
CA MET A 278 -17.03 -4.26 -15.77
C MET A 278 -17.38 -3.46 -17.01
N ASP A 279 -18.67 -3.32 -17.28
CA ASP A 279 -19.19 -2.48 -18.34
C ASP A 279 -19.63 -1.14 -17.75
N ALA A 280 -19.12 -0.03 -18.29
CA ALA A 280 -19.42 1.30 -17.79
C ALA A 280 -20.89 1.68 -17.98
N ASP A 281 -21.54 1.22 -19.07
CA ASP A 281 -22.95 1.48 -19.33
C ASP A 281 -23.83 0.75 -18.30
N GLU A 282 -23.52 -0.49 -17.96
CA GLU A 282 -24.22 -1.23 -16.89
C GLU A 282 -24.07 -0.50 -15.53
N GLU A 283 -22.88 0.01 -15.25
CA GLU A 283 -22.63 0.75 -14.01
C GLU A 283 -23.38 2.09 -13.98
N ILE A 284 -23.50 2.80 -15.13
CA ILE A 284 -24.32 4.00 -15.26
C ILE A 284 -25.79 3.68 -14.94
N VAL A 285 -26.34 2.62 -15.54
CA VAL A 285 -27.72 2.18 -15.28
C VAL A 285 -27.92 1.85 -13.81
N ARG A 286 -26.97 1.16 -13.19
CA ARG A 286 -27.01 0.80 -11.77
C ARG A 286 -27.04 2.04 -10.86
N LEU A 287 -26.21 3.04 -11.17
CA LEU A 287 -26.10 4.27 -10.38
C LEU A 287 -27.26 5.22 -10.56
N ALA A 288 -27.75 5.37 -11.82
CA ALA A 288 -28.85 6.26 -12.16
C ALA A 288 -30.22 5.67 -11.79
N GLY A 289 -30.30 4.33 -11.63
CA GLY A 289 -31.55 3.63 -11.36
C GLY A 289 -32.52 3.59 -12.55
N LYS A 290 -32.08 4.01 -13.77
CA LYS A 290 -32.86 4.03 -14.99
C LYS A 290 -32.00 3.75 -16.24
N PRO A 291 -32.58 3.21 -17.33
CA PRO A 291 -31.86 2.91 -18.56
C PRO A 291 -31.29 4.18 -19.23
N ILE A 292 -30.17 4.03 -19.93
CA ILE A 292 -29.50 5.14 -20.64
C ILE A 292 -30.40 5.90 -21.59
N PRO A 293 -31.27 5.26 -22.45
CA PRO A 293 -32.19 5.99 -23.30
C PRO A 293 -33.15 6.91 -22.52
N GLN A 294 -33.56 6.48 -21.32
CA GLN A 294 -34.44 7.29 -20.47
C GLN A 294 -33.68 8.48 -19.86
N ILE A 295 -32.38 8.31 -19.49
CA ILE A 295 -31.53 9.43 -19.02
C ILE A 295 -31.46 10.51 -20.13
N PHE A 296 -31.19 10.11 -21.38
CA PHE A 296 -31.14 11.06 -22.49
C PHE A 296 -32.46 11.75 -22.72
N ALA A 297 -33.58 11.02 -22.66
CA ALA A 297 -34.92 11.58 -22.95
C ALA A 297 -35.44 12.54 -21.86
N GLU A 298 -35.16 12.22 -20.58
CA GLU A 298 -35.69 12.98 -19.45
C GLU A 298 -34.73 14.04 -18.93
N ASP A 299 -33.43 13.72 -18.87
CA ASP A 299 -32.41 14.54 -18.15
C ASP A 299 -31.41 15.20 -19.12
N GLY A 300 -31.31 14.69 -20.36
CA GLY A 300 -30.41 15.22 -21.37
C GLY A 300 -28.95 14.69 -21.30
N GLU A 301 -28.19 15.06 -22.35
CA GLU A 301 -26.83 14.57 -22.54
C GLU A 301 -25.87 15.00 -21.40
N ALA A 302 -26.00 16.21 -20.90
CA ALA A 302 -25.12 16.71 -19.84
C ALA A 302 -25.18 15.84 -18.57
N VAL A 303 -26.40 15.44 -18.17
CA VAL A 303 -26.62 14.57 -17.01
C VAL A 303 -26.11 13.16 -17.28
N PHE A 304 -26.24 12.66 -18.51
CA PHE A 304 -25.61 11.39 -18.89
C PHE A 304 -24.10 11.44 -18.72
N ARG A 305 -23.39 12.50 -19.15
CA ARG A 305 -21.96 12.67 -19.00
C ARG A 305 -21.52 12.75 -17.53
N ASP A 306 -22.35 13.33 -16.68
CA ASP A 306 -22.12 13.34 -15.22
C ASP A 306 -22.17 11.91 -14.63
N TRP A 307 -23.15 11.11 -15.08
CA TRP A 307 -23.24 9.71 -14.65
C TRP A 307 -22.09 8.86 -15.18
N GLU A 308 -21.69 9.07 -16.44
CA GLU A 308 -20.52 8.41 -17.03
C GLU A 308 -19.26 8.70 -16.22
N THR A 309 -19.01 9.96 -15.89
CA THR A 309 -17.88 10.39 -15.05
C THR A 309 -17.93 9.74 -13.67
N LYS A 310 -19.10 9.69 -13.03
CA LYS A 310 -19.28 9.03 -11.73
C LYS A 310 -19.03 7.53 -11.81
N ALA A 311 -19.55 6.86 -12.83
CA ALA A 311 -19.38 5.42 -13.02
C ALA A 311 -17.90 5.07 -13.22
N LEU A 312 -17.20 5.76 -14.13
CA LEU A 312 -15.78 5.55 -14.37
C LEU A 312 -14.93 5.87 -13.13
N SER A 313 -15.26 6.92 -12.39
CA SER A 313 -14.58 7.25 -11.13
C SER A 313 -14.75 6.15 -10.08
N GLN A 314 -15.94 5.53 -9.98
CA GLN A 314 -16.16 4.41 -9.04
C GLN A 314 -15.42 3.13 -9.47
N LEU A 315 -15.43 2.81 -10.76
CA LEU A 315 -14.70 1.68 -11.30
C LEU A 315 -13.19 1.87 -11.15
N GLY A 316 -12.68 3.08 -11.40
CA GLY A 316 -11.26 3.42 -11.25
C GLY A 316 -10.71 3.31 -9.82
N LYS A 317 -11.57 3.33 -8.79
CA LYS A 317 -11.18 3.10 -7.38
C LYS A 317 -10.93 1.63 -7.04
N GLN A 318 -11.30 0.70 -7.92
CA GLN A 318 -11.04 -0.73 -7.79
C GLN A 318 -9.78 -1.08 -8.57
N SER A 319 -9.24 -2.27 -8.33
CA SER A 319 -8.00 -2.75 -8.96
C SER A 319 -8.24 -4.04 -9.72
N ALA A 320 -7.36 -4.34 -10.68
CA ALA A 320 -7.35 -5.58 -11.46
C ALA A 320 -8.63 -5.84 -12.27
N LEU A 321 -9.33 -4.80 -12.71
CA LEU A 321 -10.49 -4.90 -13.57
C LEU A 321 -10.12 -4.87 -15.05
N VAL A 322 -11.01 -5.43 -15.88
CA VAL A 322 -11.17 -5.06 -17.30
C VAL A 322 -12.41 -4.19 -17.40
N ILE A 323 -12.29 -2.96 -17.87
CA ILE A 323 -13.38 -1.98 -17.95
C ILE A 323 -13.65 -1.72 -19.42
N ALA A 324 -14.87 -2.04 -19.89
CA ALA A 324 -15.36 -1.63 -21.19
C ALA A 324 -16.08 -0.29 -21.02
N THR A 325 -15.59 0.74 -21.71
CA THR A 325 -16.28 2.04 -21.76
C THR A 325 -17.40 1.98 -22.81
N GLY A 326 -18.46 2.75 -22.60
CA GLY A 326 -19.60 2.82 -23.51
C GLY A 326 -19.25 3.36 -24.91
#